data_ff877058be83e26e78f2ac68c2743dc1
#
_entry.id   ff877058be83e26e78f2ac68c2743dc1
#
_cell.length_a   1.000
_cell.length_b   1.000
_cell.length_c   1.000
_cell.angle_alpha   90.00
_cell.angle_beta   90.00
_cell.angle_gamma   90.00
#
_symmetry.space_group_name_H-M   'P 1'
#
loop_
_entity.id
_entity.type
_entity.pdbx_description
1 polymer ?
#
loop_
_entity_poly.entity_id
_entity_poly.type
_entity_poly.pdbx_seq_one_letter_code
_entity_poly.pdbx_strand_id
1 'polypeptide(L)'
;MNRALGGNDENAMLMYFGYSYPEYIASNYFDANNHIFHTLLVNLMSSWFGEENALAIRFPTFVFGIACLWMIYLTALELFHSRKIANTALLIAAVNPVHIHYSQTARGYSLVMFFSIAVIYYSLKLLQSSKKRKEIIPLAICGFLSVYVLPTNVFFLFGLAIWLATILLVPSFLEEYGIPKEERRNKAIYFFGAAAFIALTSFLAYSPVLEEMQETARAHQLLTLDTQTGSAINLTTSIIKKIFQGPLLWFVPFLIAGAFFGSRIHRPRLLLLLTIYFVPLIITLITGIGGYPRNYLFNLPLLALFLAAGFFKAGDWIEKRTGLHGEKNRVAWWIAAFYATISLGIVLFEYYPSIQVPDPTFYQKNVRQMTSSNDLLLISDPKNFLYARITARKTLLQIIQDNKLTGVKAILPNSANIEEYEIFTTKGPFPIFNGLPNLQDLHSISLDEERKMISITGNESISVLSKDFEADSQWQKVSGNGEFLKLDTHVLFGKHSLEVRASSEQRMVLGAPVRGNFPIVKPSLIVLTWASKKFDRKTIAYHPILIAQAEFNGTIQTFQMKTGKINDGINIQIKENPSSSETYHWFVRSAIGILPPGRYTFKIMLNCDAGQRILYDGLRLFFIELA
;
A
#
# COMPACT_ATOMS: atom_id res chain seq x y z
N MET A 1 -13.90 -12.60 2.17
CA MET A 1 -13.49 -11.65 3.20
C MET A 1 -12.59 -12.29 4.27
N ASN A 2 -12.92 -13.47 4.77
CA ASN A 2 -12.17 -14.14 5.85
C ASN A 2 -10.95 -14.94 5.38
N ARG A 3 -10.42 -14.65 4.19
CA ARG A 3 -9.10 -15.13 3.79
C ARG A 3 -8.05 -14.30 4.50
N ALA A 4 -6.88 -14.87 4.71
CA ALA A 4 -5.77 -14.10 5.25
C ALA A 4 -5.48 -12.85 4.43
N LEU A 5 -4.92 -11.88 5.11
CA LEU A 5 -4.33 -10.71 4.47
C LEU A 5 -3.17 -11.21 3.60
N GLY A 6 -3.16 -10.85 2.34
CA GLY A 6 -2.18 -11.36 1.39
C GLY A 6 -2.22 -10.63 0.05
N GLY A 7 -1.13 -10.79 -0.69
CA GLY A 7 -0.88 -10.07 -1.93
C GLY A 7 0.04 -8.88 -1.71
N ASN A 8 0.98 -8.68 -2.64
CA ASN A 8 2.07 -7.70 -2.50
C ASN A 8 1.57 -6.29 -2.17
N ASP A 9 0.51 -5.83 -2.86
CA ASP A 9 0.00 -4.46 -2.70
C ASP A 9 -0.78 -4.27 -1.39
N GLU A 10 -1.59 -5.28 -0.95
CA GLU A 10 -2.35 -5.23 0.30
C GLU A 10 -1.39 -5.20 1.49
N ASN A 11 -0.40 -6.10 1.47
CA ASN A 11 0.62 -6.17 2.52
C ASN A 11 1.50 -4.92 2.56
N ALA A 12 1.93 -4.41 1.40
CA ALA A 12 2.73 -3.19 1.34
C ALA A 12 1.99 -2.00 1.94
N MET A 13 0.70 -1.83 1.60
CA MET A 13 -0.13 -0.77 2.18
C MET A 13 -0.25 -0.91 3.70
N LEU A 14 -0.53 -2.10 4.20
CA LEU A 14 -0.68 -2.35 5.64
C LEU A 14 0.63 -2.09 6.39
N MET A 15 1.75 -2.58 5.85
CA MET A 15 3.05 -2.49 6.50
C MET A 15 3.64 -1.08 6.50
N TYR A 16 3.45 -0.35 5.40
CA TYR A 16 4.05 0.99 5.27
C TYR A 16 3.17 2.08 5.88
N PHE A 17 1.84 1.90 5.85
CA PHE A 17 0.92 2.95 6.22
C PHE A 17 -0.21 2.49 7.15
N GLY A 18 -0.88 1.36 6.87
CA GLY A 18 -2.13 0.97 7.51
C GLY A 18 -2.05 0.78 9.03
N TYR A 19 -0.89 0.41 9.55
CA TYR A 19 -0.63 0.28 11.00
C TYR A 19 0.11 1.48 11.59
N SER A 20 0.18 2.58 10.85
CA SER A 20 0.83 3.81 11.24
C SER A 20 -0.15 4.77 11.91
N TYR A 21 0.34 5.88 12.46
CA TYR A 21 -0.54 6.93 12.97
C TYR A 21 -1.25 7.66 11.83
N PRO A 22 -2.48 8.16 12.06
CA PRO A 22 -3.24 8.88 11.03
C PRO A 22 -2.47 10.06 10.41
N GLU A 23 -1.70 10.79 11.21
CA GLU A 23 -0.88 11.92 10.76
C GLU A 23 0.24 11.46 9.83
N TYR A 24 0.85 10.30 10.11
CA TYR A 24 1.85 9.72 9.23
C TYR A 24 1.25 9.28 7.89
N ILE A 25 0.08 8.64 7.93
CA ILE A 25 -0.64 8.22 6.72
C ILE A 25 -0.92 9.41 5.81
N ALA A 26 -1.37 10.54 6.41
CA ALA A 26 -1.72 11.75 5.68
C ALA A 26 -0.51 12.58 5.21
N SER A 27 0.68 12.35 5.80
CA SER A 27 1.87 13.16 5.57
C SER A 27 3.03 12.43 4.89
N ASN A 28 2.83 11.19 4.41
CA ASN A 28 3.86 10.41 3.71
C ASN A 28 3.27 9.70 2.49
N TYR A 29 3.96 9.81 1.35
CA TYR A 29 3.51 9.26 0.06
C TYR A 29 4.67 8.67 -0.76
N PHE A 30 5.62 8.01 -0.10
CA PHE A 30 6.78 7.42 -0.77
C PHE A 30 6.45 6.15 -1.58
N ASP A 31 5.23 5.63 -1.44
CA ASP A 31 4.72 4.49 -2.21
C ASP A 31 3.27 4.78 -2.66
N ALA A 32 2.99 4.57 -3.95
CA ALA A 32 1.68 4.78 -4.56
C ALA A 32 0.57 3.85 -4.00
N ASN A 33 0.93 2.87 -3.17
CA ASN A 33 -0.02 2.03 -2.45
C ASN A 33 -0.74 2.77 -1.31
N ASN A 34 -0.29 3.97 -0.92
CA ASN A 34 -1.01 4.80 0.05
C ASN A 34 -2.25 5.45 -0.58
N HIS A 35 -3.35 4.76 -0.54
CA HIS A 35 -4.67 5.31 -0.84
C HIS A 35 -5.20 6.04 0.39
N ILE A 36 -4.73 7.28 0.65
CA ILE A 36 -4.77 7.96 1.97
C ILE A 36 -6.12 7.80 2.69
N PHE A 37 -7.23 8.18 2.09
CA PHE A 37 -8.53 8.07 2.74
C PHE A 37 -8.90 6.62 3.10
N HIS A 38 -8.66 5.68 2.18
CA HIS A 38 -8.87 4.25 2.45
C HIS A 38 -7.94 3.74 3.55
N THR A 39 -6.67 4.13 3.51
CA THR A 39 -5.67 3.72 4.51
C THR A 39 -6.03 4.22 5.91
N LEU A 40 -6.59 5.46 6.03
CA LEU A 40 -7.11 5.98 7.29
C LEU A 40 -8.29 5.15 7.84
N LEU A 41 -9.20 4.70 6.95
CA LEU A 41 -10.30 3.81 7.37
C LEU A 41 -9.77 2.44 7.82
N VAL A 42 -8.79 1.88 7.14
CA VAL A 42 -8.11 0.63 7.53
C VAL A 42 -7.42 0.79 8.88
N ASN A 43 -6.72 1.91 9.09
CA ASN A 43 -6.08 2.22 10.36
C ASN A 43 -7.08 2.27 11.52
N LEU A 44 -8.22 2.93 11.31
CA LEU A 44 -9.30 2.96 12.29
C LEU A 44 -9.81 1.55 12.62
N MET A 45 -10.03 0.71 11.60
CA MET A 45 -10.50 -0.67 11.80
C MET A 45 -9.44 -1.54 12.51
N SER A 46 -8.16 -1.43 12.13
CA SER A 46 -7.08 -2.17 12.77
C SER A 46 -6.87 -1.75 14.23
N SER A 47 -7.05 -0.48 14.53
CA SER A 47 -6.94 0.06 15.91
C SER A 47 -8.06 -0.45 16.82
N TRP A 48 -9.28 -0.64 16.29
CA TRP A 48 -10.42 -1.11 17.09
C TRP A 48 -10.50 -2.62 17.20
N PHE A 49 -10.16 -3.34 16.13
CA PHE A 49 -10.40 -4.79 16.02
C PHE A 49 -9.12 -5.63 15.92
N GLY A 50 -7.95 -4.99 15.95
CA GLY A 50 -6.64 -5.64 15.86
C GLY A 50 -6.07 -5.75 14.46
N GLU A 51 -4.74 -5.67 14.38
CA GLU A 51 -3.96 -5.65 13.13
C GLU A 51 -4.06 -6.96 12.32
N GLU A 52 -4.46 -8.06 12.94
CA GLU A 52 -4.58 -9.38 12.31
C GLU A 52 -6.01 -9.69 11.86
N ASN A 53 -6.97 -8.83 12.17
CA ASN A 53 -8.38 -9.06 11.81
C ASN A 53 -8.65 -8.72 10.34
N ALA A 54 -8.48 -9.71 9.47
CA ALA A 54 -8.67 -9.53 8.03
C ALA A 54 -10.09 -9.06 7.64
N LEU A 55 -11.12 -9.45 8.40
CA LEU A 55 -12.49 -8.99 8.17
C LEU A 55 -12.62 -7.50 8.44
N ALA A 56 -12.13 -7.04 9.59
CA ALA A 56 -12.19 -5.64 9.97
C ALA A 56 -11.39 -4.76 9.00
N ILE A 57 -10.18 -5.19 8.64
CA ILE A 57 -9.30 -4.46 7.71
C ILE A 57 -9.94 -4.29 6.32
N ARG A 58 -10.69 -5.29 5.84
CA ARG A 58 -11.39 -5.25 4.55
C ARG A 58 -12.81 -4.70 4.63
N PHE A 59 -13.32 -4.45 5.82
CA PHE A 59 -14.70 -3.97 6.02
C PHE A 59 -15.00 -2.65 5.29
N PRO A 60 -14.12 -1.62 5.28
CA PRO A 60 -14.38 -0.40 4.52
C PRO A 60 -14.62 -0.67 3.03
N THR A 61 -13.79 -1.49 2.40
CA THR A 61 -13.92 -1.80 0.96
C THR A 61 -15.18 -2.58 0.65
N PHE A 62 -15.60 -3.44 1.54
CA PHE A 62 -16.85 -4.19 1.42
C PHE A 62 -18.08 -3.28 1.49
N VAL A 63 -18.14 -2.38 2.47
CA VAL A 63 -19.24 -1.41 2.62
C VAL A 63 -19.34 -0.51 1.39
N PHE A 64 -18.21 0.05 0.92
CA PHE A 64 -18.21 0.89 -0.27
C PHE A 64 -18.49 0.10 -1.56
N GLY A 65 -18.13 -1.18 -1.63
CA GLY A 65 -18.52 -2.07 -2.73
C GLY A 65 -20.04 -2.24 -2.80
N ILE A 66 -20.73 -2.50 -1.70
CA ILE A 66 -22.19 -2.58 -1.63
C ILE A 66 -22.83 -1.22 -1.94
N ALA A 67 -22.31 -0.14 -1.37
CA ALA A 67 -22.80 1.21 -1.63
C ALA A 67 -22.63 1.61 -3.11
N CYS A 68 -21.57 1.14 -3.77
CA CYS A 68 -21.36 1.32 -5.20
C CYS A 68 -22.48 0.67 -6.03
N LEU A 69 -22.91 -0.54 -5.69
CA LEU A 69 -24.03 -1.22 -6.37
C LEU A 69 -25.32 -0.40 -6.26
N TRP A 70 -25.58 0.17 -5.08
CA TRP A 70 -26.73 1.05 -4.89
C TRP A 70 -26.63 2.32 -5.73
N MET A 71 -25.45 2.94 -5.80
CA MET A 71 -25.23 4.14 -6.63
C MET A 71 -25.33 3.83 -8.14
N ILE A 72 -24.90 2.65 -8.59
CA ILE A 72 -25.11 2.17 -9.96
C ILE A 72 -26.61 2.12 -10.28
N TYR A 73 -27.41 1.53 -9.40
CA TYR A 73 -28.85 1.46 -9.57
C TYR A 73 -29.49 2.85 -9.70
N LEU A 74 -29.18 3.76 -8.78
CA LEU A 74 -29.70 5.13 -8.78
C LEU A 74 -29.28 5.92 -10.03
N THR A 75 -28.00 5.78 -10.43
CA THR A 75 -27.48 6.47 -11.63
C THR A 75 -28.12 5.93 -12.90
N ALA A 76 -28.39 4.61 -12.98
CA ALA A 76 -29.11 4.01 -14.10
C ALA A 76 -30.54 4.54 -14.22
N LEU A 77 -31.25 4.67 -13.09
CA LEU A 77 -32.59 5.27 -13.06
C LEU A 77 -32.58 6.71 -13.58
N GLU A 78 -31.60 7.49 -13.14
CA GLU A 78 -31.47 8.88 -13.54
C GLU A 78 -31.10 9.04 -15.02
N LEU A 79 -30.19 8.18 -15.50
CA LEU A 79 -29.66 8.28 -16.86
C LEU A 79 -30.63 7.69 -17.90
N PHE A 80 -31.31 6.57 -17.60
CA PHE A 80 -32.09 5.81 -18.56
C PHE A 80 -33.62 5.82 -18.27
N HIS A 81 -34.03 6.31 -17.11
CA HIS A 81 -35.44 6.31 -16.65
C HIS A 81 -36.11 4.92 -16.74
N SER A 82 -35.33 3.86 -16.46
CA SER A 82 -35.77 2.47 -16.62
C SER A 82 -35.32 1.59 -15.45
N ARG A 83 -36.31 1.08 -14.68
CA ARG A 83 -36.02 0.11 -13.59
C ARG A 83 -35.42 -1.19 -14.12
N LYS A 84 -35.76 -1.62 -15.33
CA LYS A 84 -35.23 -2.83 -15.95
C LYS A 84 -33.73 -2.68 -16.20
N ILE A 85 -33.31 -1.56 -16.79
CA ILE A 85 -31.90 -1.25 -17.02
C ILE A 85 -31.16 -1.11 -15.66
N ALA A 86 -31.78 -0.45 -14.68
CA ALA A 86 -31.17 -0.26 -13.36
C ALA A 86 -30.92 -1.61 -12.64
N ASN A 87 -31.90 -2.50 -12.63
CA ASN A 87 -31.74 -3.84 -12.05
C ASN A 87 -30.68 -4.67 -12.79
N THR A 88 -30.64 -4.60 -14.13
CA THR A 88 -29.64 -5.32 -14.92
C THR A 88 -28.24 -4.76 -14.72
N ALA A 89 -28.07 -3.44 -14.63
CA ALA A 89 -26.78 -2.82 -14.34
C ALA A 89 -26.27 -3.21 -12.93
N LEU A 90 -27.18 -3.22 -11.95
CA LEU A 90 -26.89 -3.74 -10.61
C LEU A 90 -26.42 -5.19 -10.66
N LEU A 91 -27.14 -6.07 -11.38
CA LEU A 91 -26.77 -7.48 -11.53
C LEU A 91 -25.40 -7.63 -12.20
N ILE A 92 -25.15 -6.93 -13.31
CA ILE A 92 -23.87 -6.96 -14.05
C ILE A 92 -22.71 -6.60 -13.11
N ALA A 93 -22.84 -5.53 -12.34
CA ALA A 93 -21.80 -5.11 -11.41
C ALA A 93 -21.65 -6.08 -10.22
N ALA A 94 -22.75 -6.57 -9.66
CA ALA A 94 -22.75 -7.46 -8.51
C ALA A 94 -22.05 -8.81 -8.77
N VAL A 95 -22.19 -9.34 -10.00
CA VAL A 95 -21.54 -10.61 -10.37
C VAL A 95 -20.18 -10.41 -11.07
N ASN A 96 -19.76 -9.18 -11.35
CA ASN A 96 -18.49 -8.91 -12.02
C ASN A 96 -17.31 -9.33 -11.14
N PRO A 97 -16.40 -10.21 -11.64
CA PRO A 97 -15.28 -10.72 -10.83
C PRO A 97 -14.37 -9.63 -10.28
N VAL A 98 -14.18 -8.55 -11.05
CA VAL A 98 -13.30 -7.43 -10.66
C VAL A 98 -13.95 -6.58 -9.57
N HIS A 99 -15.26 -6.32 -9.65
CA HIS A 99 -15.99 -5.66 -8.57
C HIS A 99 -15.94 -6.48 -7.28
N ILE A 100 -16.17 -7.79 -7.35
CA ILE A 100 -16.08 -8.70 -6.21
C ILE A 100 -14.68 -8.69 -5.62
N HIS A 101 -13.64 -8.80 -6.47
CA HIS A 101 -12.24 -8.79 -6.04
C HIS A 101 -11.91 -7.54 -5.23
N TYR A 102 -12.16 -6.36 -5.75
CA TYR A 102 -11.80 -5.11 -5.08
C TYR A 102 -12.72 -4.76 -3.91
N SER A 103 -13.92 -5.32 -3.82
CA SER A 103 -14.77 -5.22 -2.64
C SER A 103 -14.33 -6.12 -1.49
N GLN A 104 -13.37 -7.03 -1.72
CA GLN A 104 -12.85 -7.98 -0.74
C GLN A 104 -11.33 -7.87 -0.51
N THR A 105 -10.72 -6.80 -0.99
CA THR A 105 -9.29 -6.55 -0.87
C THR A 105 -9.10 -5.21 -0.14
N ALA A 106 -8.17 -5.13 0.81
CA ALA A 106 -7.91 -3.87 1.53
C ALA A 106 -7.16 -2.86 0.63
N ARG A 107 -7.86 -2.39 -0.41
CA ARG A 107 -7.39 -1.44 -1.42
C ARG A 107 -8.50 -0.44 -1.76
N GLY A 108 -8.15 0.82 -1.99
CA GLY A 108 -9.12 1.91 -2.18
C GLY A 108 -9.98 1.85 -3.45
N TYR A 109 -9.87 0.83 -4.30
CA TYR A 109 -10.54 0.83 -5.61
C TYR A 109 -12.07 0.74 -5.54
N SER A 110 -12.66 0.04 -4.57
CA SER A 110 -14.12 0.04 -4.39
C SER A 110 -14.63 1.42 -3.95
N LEU A 111 -13.84 2.16 -3.18
CA LEU A 111 -14.13 3.55 -2.82
C LEU A 111 -14.08 4.45 -4.07
N VAL A 112 -13.06 4.28 -4.91
CA VAL A 112 -12.94 5.02 -6.19
C VAL A 112 -14.15 4.77 -7.07
N MET A 113 -14.57 3.50 -7.25
CA MET A 113 -15.77 3.14 -8.01
C MET A 113 -17.02 3.80 -7.44
N PHE A 114 -17.21 3.75 -6.11
CA PHE A 114 -18.34 4.37 -5.43
C PHE A 114 -18.36 5.89 -5.61
N PHE A 115 -17.27 6.57 -5.29
CA PHE A 115 -17.24 8.03 -5.38
C PHE A 115 -17.37 8.52 -6.81
N SER A 116 -16.79 7.84 -7.79
CA SER A 116 -16.90 8.22 -9.19
C SER A 116 -18.33 8.11 -9.71
N ILE A 117 -19.03 7.02 -9.43
CA ILE A 117 -20.44 6.89 -9.85
C ILE A 117 -21.35 7.84 -9.07
N ALA A 118 -21.05 8.14 -7.79
CA ALA A 118 -21.77 9.12 -7.00
C ALA A 118 -21.63 10.54 -7.56
N VAL A 119 -20.41 10.92 -7.99
CA VAL A 119 -20.16 12.21 -8.65
C VAL A 119 -20.97 12.32 -9.94
N ILE A 120 -21.04 11.26 -10.76
CA ILE A 120 -21.89 11.25 -11.97
C ILE A 120 -23.37 11.41 -11.58
N TYR A 121 -23.84 10.66 -10.58
CA TYR A 121 -25.23 10.73 -10.11
C TYR A 121 -25.62 12.14 -9.64
N TYR A 122 -24.84 12.75 -8.78
CA TYR A 122 -25.12 14.09 -8.27
C TYR A 122 -24.97 15.16 -9.34
N SER A 123 -24.08 14.96 -10.33
CA SER A 123 -24.00 15.83 -11.51
C SER A 123 -25.27 15.77 -12.34
N LEU A 124 -25.81 14.57 -12.60
CA LEU A 124 -27.08 14.39 -13.30
C LEU A 124 -28.24 15.04 -12.54
N LYS A 125 -28.32 14.81 -11.22
CA LYS A 125 -29.32 15.43 -10.34
C LYS A 125 -29.27 16.96 -10.37
N LEU A 126 -28.08 17.53 -10.34
CA LEU A 126 -27.87 18.97 -10.40
C LEU A 126 -28.24 19.55 -11.76
N LEU A 127 -27.97 18.82 -12.87
CA LEU A 127 -28.39 19.22 -14.21
C LEU A 127 -29.90 19.28 -14.37
N GLN A 128 -30.62 18.28 -13.84
CA GLN A 128 -32.08 18.13 -14.03
C GLN A 128 -32.92 18.94 -13.02
N SER A 129 -32.33 19.35 -11.90
CA SER A 129 -33.06 20.04 -10.83
C SER A 129 -33.11 21.55 -11.06
N SER A 130 -34.32 22.12 -11.12
CA SER A 130 -34.50 23.58 -11.21
C SER A 130 -34.30 24.33 -9.89
N LYS A 131 -34.42 23.66 -8.71
CA LYS A 131 -34.44 24.33 -7.41
C LYS A 131 -33.53 23.74 -6.32
N LYS A 132 -32.84 22.64 -6.55
CA LYS A 132 -32.11 21.92 -5.47
C LYS A 132 -30.61 22.21 -5.49
N ARG A 133 -30.19 23.24 -4.74
CA ARG A 133 -28.75 23.52 -4.49
C ARG A 133 -28.08 22.50 -3.57
N LYS A 134 -28.84 21.69 -2.84
CA LYS A 134 -28.33 20.71 -1.88
C LYS A 134 -27.48 19.60 -2.49
N GLU A 135 -27.65 19.32 -3.78
CA GLU A 135 -26.86 18.32 -4.51
C GLU A 135 -25.39 18.74 -4.74
N ILE A 136 -25.08 20.04 -4.55
CA ILE A 136 -23.71 20.55 -4.68
C ILE A 136 -22.81 19.97 -3.58
N ILE A 137 -23.33 19.86 -2.36
CA ILE A 137 -22.56 19.39 -1.20
C ILE A 137 -22.09 17.96 -1.39
N PRO A 138 -22.95 16.95 -1.64
CA PRO A 138 -22.50 15.59 -1.86
C PRO A 138 -21.66 15.46 -3.15
N LEU A 139 -21.91 16.25 -4.20
CA LEU A 139 -21.07 16.32 -5.40
C LEU A 139 -19.64 16.72 -5.04
N ALA A 140 -19.48 17.81 -4.28
CA ALA A 140 -18.17 18.33 -3.89
C ALA A 140 -17.43 17.38 -2.94
N ILE A 141 -18.13 16.83 -1.93
CA ILE A 141 -17.54 15.85 -1.00
C ILE A 141 -17.11 14.58 -1.73
N CYS A 142 -17.98 13.98 -2.55
CA CYS A 142 -17.63 12.77 -3.30
C CYS A 142 -16.50 13.03 -4.30
N GLY A 143 -16.48 14.20 -4.94
CA GLY A 143 -15.39 14.60 -5.83
C GLY A 143 -14.05 14.70 -5.11
N PHE A 144 -14.01 15.39 -3.97
CA PHE A 144 -12.81 15.47 -3.13
C PHE A 144 -12.36 14.08 -2.65
N LEU A 145 -13.27 13.29 -2.07
CA LEU A 145 -12.92 11.97 -1.55
C LEU A 145 -12.45 11.02 -2.64
N SER A 146 -12.98 11.13 -3.87
CA SER A 146 -12.50 10.32 -5.00
C SER A 146 -11.03 10.55 -5.31
N VAL A 147 -10.58 11.81 -5.25
CA VAL A 147 -9.18 12.21 -5.41
C VAL A 147 -8.35 11.82 -4.19
N TYR A 148 -8.90 12.00 -2.98
CA TYR A 148 -8.18 11.68 -1.74
C TYR A 148 -7.97 10.19 -1.52
N VAL A 149 -8.79 9.33 -2.15
CA VAL A 149 -8.52 7.89 -2.26
C VAL A 149 -7.44 7.61 -3.29
N LEU A 150 -7.55 8.19 -4.49
CA LEU A 150 -6.62 7.93 -5.60
C LEU A 150 -6.36 9.22 -6.38
N PRO A 151 -5.16 9.82 -6.28
CA PRO A 151 -4.85 11.11 -6.91
C PRO A 151 -5.11 11.14 -8.42
N THR A 152 -4.85 10.04 -9.14
CA THR A 152 -5.09 9.94 -10.58
C THR A 152 -6.57 10.03 -10.96
N ASN A 153 -7.49 9.94 -9.99
CA ASN A 153 -8.92 10.12 -10.25
C ASN A 153 -9.31 11.57 -10.62
N VAL A 154 -8.37 12.51 -10.46
CA VAL A 154 -8.51 13.87 -11.02
C VAL A 154 -8.71 13.83 -12.55
N PHE A 155 -8.15 12.84 -13.26
CA PHE A 155 -8.32 12.68 -14.71
C PHE A 155 -9.77 12.31 -15.07
N PHE A 156 -10.41 11.47 -14.26
CA PHE A 156 -11.84 11.19 -14.36
C PHE A 156 -12.67 12.47 -14.17
N LEU A 157 -12.39 13.25 -13.12
CA LEU A 157 -13.09 14.51 -12.85
C LEU A 157 -12.92 15.51 -13.99
N PHE A 158 -11.74 15.53 -14.62
CA PHE A 158 -11.50 16.38 -15.80
C PHE A 158 -12.35 15.94 -17.00
N GLY A 159 -12.46 14.61 -17.25
CA GLY A 159 -13.34 14.07 -18.27
C GLY A 159 -14.80 14.43 -18.01
N LEU A 160 -15.26 14.34 -16.77
CA LEU A 160 -16.60 14.75 -16.37
C LEU A 160 -16.83 16.25 -16.54
N ALA A 161 -15.84 17.09 -16.21
CA ALA A 161 -15.90 18.53 -16.38
C ALA A 161 -16.05 18.92 -17.86
N ILE A 162 -15.32 18.26 -18.77
CA ILE A 162 -15.48 18.43 -20.22
C ILE A 162 -16.90 18.07 -20.66
N TRP A 163 -17.44 16.94 -20.19
CA TRP A 163 -18.81 16.55 -20.49
C TRP A 163 -19.81 17.60 -20.01
N LEU A 164 -19.73 18.06 -18.75
CA LEU A 164 -20.61 19.07 -18.18
C LEU A 164 -20.49 20.42 -18.92
N ALA A 165 -19.27 20.83 -19.22
CA ALA A 165 -19.03 22.05 -19.99
C ALA A 165 -19.68 21.96 -21.37
N THR A 166 -19.55 20.81 -22.07
CA THR A 166 -20.17 20.62 -23.38
C THR A 166 -21.71 20.66 -23.27
N ILE A 167 -22.31 20.02 -22.25
CA ILE A 167 -23.77 20.08 -22.03
C ILE A 167 -24.23 21.53 -21.84
N LEU A 168 -23.50 22.31 -21.06
CA LEU A 168 -23.88 23.70 -20.76
C LEU A 168 -23.57 24.68 -21.90
N LEU A 169 -22.56 24.43 -22.73
CA LEU A 169 -22.12 25.36 -23.77
C LEU A 169 -22.85 25.12 -25.09
N VAL A 170 -23.23 23.89 -25.41
CA VAL A 170 -23.85 23.52 -26.68
C VAL A 170 -25.37 23.58 -26.57
N PRO A 171 -26.07 24.49 -27.30
CA PRO A 171 -27.51 24.68 -27.15
C PRO A 171 -28.35 23.41 -27.40
N SER A 172 -27.97 22.59 -28.37
CA SER A 172 -28.70 21.34 -28.66
C SER A 172 -28.65 20.34 -27.52
N PHE A 173 -27.58 20.29 -26.73
CA PHE A 173 -27.49 19.42 -25.58
C PHE A 173 -28.28 19.96 -24.36
N LEU A 174 -28.33 21.29 -24.19
CA LEU A 174 -29.22 21.91 -23.22
C LEU A 174 -30.70 21.55 -23.49
N GLU A 175 -31.14 21.63 -24.76
CA GLU A 175 -32.49 21.29 -25.18
C GLU A 175 -32.77 19.78 -24.96
N GLU A 176 -31.83 18.89 -25.26
CA GLU A 176 -31.98 17.45 -25.02
C GLU A 176 -32.16 17.12 -23.51
N TYR A 177 -31.53 17.89 -22.61
CA TYR A 177 -31.74 17.77 -21.17
C TYR A 177 -32.92 18.55 -20.61
N GLY A 178 -33.62 19.33 -21.47
CA GLY A 178 -34.71 20.18 -21.03
C GLY A 178 -34.32 21.29 -20.08
N ILE A 179 -33.06 21.78 -20.16
CA ILE A 179 -32.52 22.82 -19.29
C ILE A 179 -32.88 24.19 -19.89
N PRO A 180 -33.65 25.07 -19.17
CA PRO A 180 -33.95 26.41 -19.64
C PRO A 180 -32.69 27.23 -19.79
N LYS A 181 -32.63 28.09 -20.83
CA LYS A 181 -31.43 28.93 -21.09
C LYS A 181 -31.10 29.85 -19.92
N GLU A 182 -32.09 30.28 -19.18
CA GLU A 182 -31.97 31.14 -18.00
C GLU A 182 -31.26 30.44 -16.83
N GLU A 183 -31.43 29.13 -16.71
CA GLU A 183 -30.79 28.34 -15.66
C GLU A 183 -29.32 27.97 -15.95
N ARG A 184 -28.90 28.09 -17.21
CA ARG A 184 -27.54 27.75 -17.66
C ARG A 184 -26.45 28.38 -16.81
N ARG A 185 -26.56 29.72 -16.60
CA ARG A 185 -25.58 30.49 -15.82
C ARG A 185 -25.50 29.98 -14.37
N ASN A 186 -26.63 29.74 -13.73
CA ASN A 186 -26.67 29.27 -12.36
C ASN A 186 -26.05 27.87 -12.23
N LYS A 187 -26.37 26.95 -13.15
CA LYS A 187 -25.77 25.60 -13.17
C LYS A 187 -24.27 25.66 -13.40
N ALA A 188 -23.78 26.52 -14.30
CA ALA A 188 -22.34 26.72 -14.52
C ALA A 188 -21.64 27.20 -13.23
N ILE A 189 -22.26 28.17 -12.52
CA ILE A 189 -21.71 28.65 -11.23
C ILE A 189 -21.65 27.54 -10.19
N TYR A 190 -22.67 26.69 -10.09
CA TYR A 190 -22.70 25.57 -9.14
C TYR A 190 -21.63 24.53 -9.43
N PHE A 191 -21.46 24.13 -10.70
CA PHE A 191 -20.42 23.20 -11.10
C PHE A 191 -19.03 23.78 -10.92
N PHE A 192 -18.84 25.06 -11.27
CA PHE A 192 -17.58 25.73 -11.05
C PHE A 192 -17.23 25.85 -9.55
N GLY A 193 -18.21 26.18 -8.71
CA GLY A 193 -18.05 26.23 -7.25
C GLY A 193 -17.67 24.87 -6.67
N ALA A 194 -18.34 23.79 -7.12
CA ALA A 194 -17.98 22.43 -6.71
C ALA A 194 -16.57 22.03 -7.17
N ALA A 195 -16.20 22.34 -8.42
CA ALA A 195 -14.88 22.06 -8.95
C ALA A 195 -13.78 22.84 -8.21
N ALA A 196 -14.02 24.13 -7.91
CA ALA A 196 -13.10 24.97 -7.14
C ALA A 196 -12.92 24.43 -5.71
N PHE A 197 -14.01 24.01 -5.05
CA PHE A 197 -13.95 23.36 -3.75
C PHE A 197 -13.12 22.07 -3.80
N ILE A 198 -13.39 21.18 -4.76
CA ILE A 198 -12.66 19.91 -4.93
C ILE A 198 -11.17 20.22 -5.15
N ALA A 199 -10.83 21.16 -6.03
CA ALA A 199 -9.45 21.52 -6.32
C ALA A 199 -8.72 22.06 -5.08
N LEU A 200 -9.35 23.00 -4.36
CA LEU A 200 -8.78 23.61 -3.17
C LEU A 200 -8.59 22.59 -2.05
N THR A 201 -9.61 21.80 -1.73
CA THR A 201 -9.54 20.80 -0.66
C THR A 201 -8.55 19.68 -1.00
N SER A 202 -8.48 19.23 -2.26
CA SER A 202 -7.48 18.26 -2.70
C SER A 202 -6.07 18.83 -2.61
N PHE A 203 -5.84 20.08 -3.04
CA PHE A 203 -4.54 20.74 -2.91
C PHE A 203 -4.11 20.85 -1.44
N LEU A 204 -4.99 21.30 -0.55
CA LEU A 204 -4.71 21.40 0.88
C LEU A 204 -4.42 20.03 1.51
N ALA A 205 -5.19 19.00 1.14
CA ALA A 205 -5.02 17.65 1.68
C ALA A 205 -3.71 16.99 1.22
N TYR A 206 -3.27 17.26 -0.01
CA TYR A 206 -2.01 16.72 -0.55
C TYR A 206 -0.81 17.63 -0.38
N SER A 207 -0.98 18.89 0.05
CA SER A 207 0.13 19.82 0.22
C SER A 207 1.30 19.29 1.07
N PRO A 208 1.06 18.48 2.15
CA PRO A 208 2.14 17.93 2.94
C PRO A 208 2.99 16.88 2.20
N VAL A 209 2.46 16.26 1.15
CA VAL A 209 3.08 15.11 0.44
C VAL A 209 3.36 15.37 -1.04
N LEU A 210 3.19 16.61 -1.52
CA LEU A 210 3.33 16.94 -2.94
C LEU A 210 4.70 16.56 -3.51
N GLU A 211 5.77 16.81 -2.78
CA GLU A 211 7.15 16.49 -3.21
C GLU A 211 7.33 14.97 -3.36
N GLU A 212 6.98 14.20 -2.33
CA GLU A 212 7.07 12.73 -2.37
C GLU A 212 6.17 12.13 -3.47
N MET A 213 4.99 12.70 -3.66
CA MET A 213 4.06 12.27 -4.70
C MET A 213 4.64 12.51 -6.10
N GLN A 214 5.34 13.63 -6.32
CA GLN A 214 6.02 13.90 -7.59
C GLN A 214 7.19 12.94 -7.84
N GLU A 215 8.00 12.64 -6.81
CA GLU A 215 9.10 11.68 -6.89
C GLU A 215 8.57 10.28 -7.19
N THR A 216 7.53 9.84 -6.48
CA THR A 216 6.86 8.55 -6.71
C THR A 216 6.27 8.48 -8.12
N ALA A 217 5.64 9.55 -8.60
CA ALA A 217 5.09 9.62 -9.96
C ALA A 217 6.19 9.51 -11.02
N ARG A 218 7.34 10.19 -10.85
CA ARG A 218 8.50 10.10 -11.75
C ARG A 218 9.10 8.70 -11.78
N ALA A 219 9.26 8.06 -10.61
CA ALA A 219 9.75 6.69 -10.53
C ALA A 219 8.83 5.70 -11.28
N HIS A 220 7.51 5.84 -11.12
CA HIS A 220 6.53 5.04 -11.86
C HIS A 220 6.45 5.37 -13.34
N GLN A 221 6.69 6.61 -13.74
CA GLN A 221 6.76 7.02 -15.14
C GLN A 221 7.89 6.31 -15.88
N LEU A 222 9.09 6.25 -15.29
CA LEU A 222 10.23 5.53 -15.86
C LEU A 222 9.93 4.04 -16.02
N LEU A 223 9.31 3.41 -15.01
CA LEU A 223 8.92 1.99 -15.07
C LEU A 223 7.83 1.71 -16.13
N THR A 224 6.89 2.63 -16.35
CA THR A 224 5.81 2.44 -17.34
C THR A 224 6.25 2.69 -18.77
N LEU A 225 7.25 3.53 -19.00
CA LEU A 225 7.83 3.75 -20.32
C LEU A 225 8.67 2.55 -20.81
N ASP A 226 9.37 1.86 -19.89
CA ASP A 226 10.16 0.66 -20.20
C ASP A 226 9.30 -0.60 -20.40
N THR A 227 8.12 -0.70 -19.77
CA THR A 227 7.27 -1.88 -19.81
C THR A 227 6.04 -1.68 -20.72
N GLN A 228 6.14 -2.06 -22.01
CA GLN A 228 5.02 -2.44 -22.91
C GLN A 228 3.78 -1.52 -23.02
N THR A 229 3.59 -0.48 -22.24
CA THR A 229 2.40 0.39 -22.30
C THR A 229 2.53 1.53 -23.30
N GLY A 230 3.59 1.56 -24.10
CA GLY A 230 3.93 2.65 -25.02
C GLY A 230 2.95 2.95 -26.15
N SER A 231 1.84 2.20 -26.29
CA SER A 231 0.80 2.52 -27.25
C SER A 231 -0.57 2.67 -26.58
N ALA A 232 -1.34 3.66 -27.05
CA ALA A 232 -2.74 3.86 -26.65
C ALA A 232 -3.59 2.59 -26.77
N ILE A 233 -3.29 1.77 -27.78
CA ILE A 233 -3.99 0.51 -28.07
C ILE A 233 -3.70 -0.51 -26.94
N ASN A 234 -2.45 -0.64 -26.52
CA ASN A 234 -2.07 -1.58 -25.47
C ASN A 234 -2.69 -1.20 -24.12
N LEU A 235 -2.67 0.08 -23.76
CA LEU A 235 -3.29 0.55 -22.52
C LEU A 235 -4.81 0.36 -22.55
N THR A 236 -5.46 0.78 -23.65
CA THR A 236 -6.90 0.59 -23.86
C THR A 236 -7.29 -0.88 -23.75
N THR A 237 -6.57 -1.76 -24.45
CA THR A 237 -6.80 -3.20 -24.43
C THR A 237 -6.63 -3.77 -23.03
N SER A 238 -5.60 -3.34 -22.30
CA SER A 238 -5.31 -3.77 -20.94
C SER A 238 -6.39 -3.31 -19.94
N ILE A 239 -6.92 -2.10 -20.09
CA ILE A 239 -8.05 -1.60 -19.28
C ILE A 239 -9.30 -2.43 -19.54
N ILE A 240 -9.65 -2.65 -20.81
CA ILE A 240 -10.82 -3.45 -21.18
C ILE A 240 -10.68 -4.89 -20.68
N LYS A 241 -9.53 -5.52 -20.88
CA LYS A 241 -9.24 -6.87 -20.37
C LYS A 241 -9.25 -6.94 -18.85
N LYS A 242 -8.87 -5.85 -18.15
CA LYS A 242 -8.94 -5.79 -16.69
C LYS A 242 -10.37 -5.77 -16.18
N ILE A 243 -11.28 -5.06 -16.84
CA ILE A 243 -12.69 -4.92 -16.44
C ILE A 243 -13.54 -6.11 -16.90
N PHE A 244 -13.30 -6.57 -18.13
CA PHE A 244 -14.01 -7.69 -18.77
C PHE A 244 -13.05 -8.87 -18.93
N GLN A 245 -12.96 -9.71 -17.91
CA GLN A 245 -12.05 -10.85 -17.90
C GLN A 245 -12.56 -11.99 -18.80
N GLY A 246 -11.65 -12.62 -19.55
CA GLY A 246 -11.92 -13.80 -20.34
C GLY A 246 -13.12 -13.64 -21.30
N PRO A 247 -14.11 -14.55 -21.27
CA PRO A 247 -15.29 -14.53 -22.15
C PRO A 247 -16.18 -13.30 -22.00
N LEU A 248 -16.07 -12.53 -20.91
CA LEU A 248 -16.85 -11.29 -20.73
C LEU A 248 -16.50 -10.22 -21.79
N LEU A 249 -15.37 -10.34 -22.46
CA LEU A 249 -15.00 -9.48 -23.59
C LEU A 249 -16.00 -9.56 -24.75
N TRP A 250 -16.73 -10.67 -24.92
CA TRP A 250 -17.76 -10.81 -25.96
C TRP A 250 -18.93 -9.84 -25.79
N PHE A 251 -19.11 -9.29 -24.60
CA PHE A 251 -20.19 -8.32 -24.33
C PHE A 251 -19.78 -6.86 -24.58
N VAL A 252 -18.50 -6.57 -24.84
CA VAL A 252 -18.02 -5.19 -25.09
C VAL A 252 -18.79 -4.46 -26.21
N PRO A 253 -19.18 -5.09 -27.34
CA PRO A 253 -19.97 -4.42 -28.39
C PRO A 253 -21.31 -3.86 -27.90
N PHE A 254 -21.92 -4.44 -26.86
CA PHE A 254 -23.16 -3.93 -26.28
C PHE A 254 -23.02 -2.57 -25.60
N LEU A 255 -21.79 -2.17 -25.19
CA LEU A 255 -21.54 -0.83 -24.66
C LEU A 255 -21.89 0.27 -25.63
N ILE A 256 -21.52 0.08 -26.92
CA ILE A 256 -21.85 1.03 -28.00
C ILE A 256 -23.35 1.04 -28.23
N ALA A 257 -23.98 -0.12 -28.31
CA ALA A 257 -25.44 -0.22 -28.47
C ALA A 257 -26.17 0.49 -27.31
N GLY A 258 -25.65 0.38 -26.09
CA GLY A 258 -26.22 1.02 -24.91
C GLY A 258 -26.17 2.56 -24.95
N ALA A 259 -25.16 3.13 -25.55
CA ALA A 259 -25.06 4.59 -25.72
C ALA A 259 -26.19 5.15 -26.60
N PHE A 260 -26.71 4.33 -27.53
CA PHE A 260 -27.81 4.68 -28.40
C PHE A 260 -29.20 4.24 -27.88
N PHE A 261 -29.30 3.83 -26.61
CA PHE A 261 -30.56 3.47 -26.00
C PHE A 261 -31.47 4.72 -25.83
N GLY A 262 -32.69 4.64 -26.37
CA GLY A 262 -33.61 5.78 -26.35
C GLY A 262 -33.31 6.81 -27.46
N SER A 263 -34.33 7.57 -27.88
CA SER A 263 -34.25 8.40 -29.08
C SER A 263 -33.87 9.87 -28.82
N ARG A 264 -34.02 10.37 -27.58
CA ARG A 264 -33.91 11.84 -27.32
C ARG A 264 -32.61 12.29 -26.66
N ILE A 265 -31.96 11.45 -25.89
CA ILE A 265 -30.77 11.84 -25.08
C ILE A 265 -29.54 10.97 -25.41
N HIS A 266 -29.42 10.47 -26.63
CA HIS A 266 -28.33 9.57 -26.99
C HIS A 266 -26.98 10.28 -27.14
N ARG A 267 -26.94 11.51 -27.65
CA ARG A 267 -25.69 12.28 -27.87
C ARG A 267 -25.00 12.62 -26.57
N PRO A 268 -25.67 13.22 -25.55
CA PRO A 268 -25.05 13.47 -24.26
C PRO A 268 -24.55 12.20 -23.55
N ARG A 269 -25.27 11.08 -23.68
CA ARG A 269 -24.84 9.80 -23.09
C ARG A 269 -23.61 9.22 -23.75
N LEU A 270 -23.57 9.24 -25.09
CA LEU A 270 -22.39 8.83 -25.85
C LEU A 270 -21.19 9.72 -25.48
N LEU A 271 -21.39 11.02 -25.39
CA LEU A 271 -20.34 11.97 -24.97
C LEU A 271 -19.86 11.66 -23.55
N LEU A 272 -20.76 11.35 -22.59
CA LEU A 272 -20.37 10.94 -21.24
C LEU A 272 -19.46 9.71 -21.26
N LEU A 273 -19.85 8.67 -22.00
CA LEU A 273 -19.03 7.46 -22.12
C LEU A 273 -17.66 7.77 -22.73
N LEU A 274 -17.61 8.57 -23.80
CA LEU A 274 -16.38 8.91 -24.49
C LEU A 274 -15.45 9.79 -23.62
N THR A 275 -15.98 10.83 -22.97
CA THR A 275 -15.14 11.73 -22.16
C THR A 275 -14.61 11.05 -20.91
N ILE A 276 -15.43 10.27 -20.20
CA ILE A 276 -14.99 9.54 -19.00
C ILE A 276 -13.94 8.48 -19.35
N TYR A 277 -14.02 7.85 -20.53
CA TYR A 277 -13.08 6.81 -20.91
C TYR A 277 -11.80 7.39 -21.55
N PHE A 278 -11.95 8.26 -22.56
CA PHE A 278 -10.80 8.71 -23.37
C PHE A 278 -10.03 9.88 -22.79
N VAL A 279 -10.66 10.79 -22.05
CA VAL A 279 -9.93 11.94 -21.48
C VAL A 279 -8.87 11.50 -20.47
N PRO A 280 -9.17 10.62 -19.47
CA PRO A 280 -8.15 10.08 -18.59
C PRO A 280 -7.04 9.33 -19.35
N LEU A 281 -7.42 8.56 -20.39
CA LEU A 281 -6.45 7.84 -21.22
C LEU A 281 -5.50 8.80 -21.93
N ILE A 282 -6.02 9.85 -22.55
CA ILE A 282 -5.22 10.88 -23.26
C ILE A 282 -4.28 11.57 -22.27
N ILE A 283 -4.78 11.98 -21.10
CA ILE A 283 -3.94 12.62 -20.08
C ILE A 283 -2.82 11.67 -19.64
N THR A 284 -3.12 10.40 -19.39
CA THR A 284 -2.10 9.40 -19.04
C THR A 284 -1.05 9.24 -20.13
N LEU A 285 -1.45 9.19 -21.40
CA LEU A 285 -0.52 9.07 -22.53
C LEU A 285 0.39 10.31 -22.67
N ILE A 286 -0.14 11.49 -22.38
CA ILE A 286 0.64 12.73 -22.44
C ILE A 286 1.59 12.84 -21.25
N THR A 287 1.12 12.51 -20.06
CA THR A 287 1.88 12.72 -18.81
C THR A 287 2.73 11.53 -18.38
N GLY A 288 2.44 10.31 -18.89
CA GLY A 288 3.03 9.07 -18.43
C GLY A 288 2.57 8.64 -17.02
N ILE A 289 1.64 9.38 -16.39
CA ILE A 289 1.19 9.13 -15.01
C ILE A 289 -0.09 8.28 -15.03
N GLY A 290 -0.17 7.29 -14.12
CA GLY A 290 -1.40 6.51 -13.93
C GLY A 290 -1.61 5.36 -14.91
N GLY A 291 -0.57 4.88 -15.62
CA GLY A 291 -0.63 3.86 -16.67
C GLY A 291 -1.05 2.45 -16.23
N TYR A 292 -1.31 2.19 -14.95
CA TYR A 292 -1.80 0.89 -14.52
C TYR A 292 -3.29 0.71 -14.81
N PRO A 293 -3.72 -0.40 -15.46
CA PRO A 293 -5.13 -0.65 -15.78
C PRO A 293 -6.08 -0.57 -14.58
N ARG A 294 -5.61 -0.89 -13.38
CA ARG A 294 -6.39 -0.80 -12.14
C ARG A 294 -6.78 0.63 -11.75
N ASN A 295 -6.04 1.65 -12.20
CA ASN A 295 -6.36 3.04 -11.94
C ASN A 295 -7.62 3.51 -12.70
N TYR A 296 -8.07 2.74 -13.70
CA TYR A 296 -9.25 3.01 -14.52
C TYR A 296 -10.52 2.29 -14.06
N LEU A 297 -10.49 1.69 -12.85
CA LEU A 297 -11.65 0.96 -12.31
C LEU A 297 -12.85 1.86 -12.01
N PHE A 298 -12.66 3.18 -11.94
CA PHE A 298 -13.77 4.13 -11.93
C PHE A 298 -14.71 4.00 -13.14
N ASN A 299 -14.25 3.43 -14.25
CA ASN A 299 -15.08 3.15 -15.43
C ASN A 299 -16.06 1.98 -15.23
N LEU A 300 -15.73 1.00 -14.38
CA LEU A 300 -16.53 -0.22 -14.25
C LEU A 300 -18.03 0.06 -13.96
N PRO A 301 -18.39 0.94 -12.98
CA PRO A 301 -19.79 1.27 -12.74
C PRO A 301 -20.49 1.87 -13.96
N LEU A 302 -19.85 2.82 -14.65
CA LEU A 302 -20.40 3.44 -15.84
C LEU A 302 -20.58 2.43 -16.98
N LEU A 303 -19.59 1.57 -17.22
CA LEU A 303 -19.65 0.53 -18.24
C LEU A 303 -20.78 -0.48 -17.96
N ALA A 304 -21.05 -0.82 -16.69
CA ALA A 304 -22.18 -1.67 -16.33
C ALA A 304 -23.53 -1.05 -16.71
N LEU A 305 -23.67 0.29 -16.58
CA LEU A 305 -24.88 1.01 -17.00
C LEU A 305 -25.11 0.89 -18.52
N PHE A 306 -24.07 1.17 -19.30
CA PHE A 306 -24.17 1.13 -20.75
C PHE A 306 -24.31 -0.30 -21.27
N LEU A 307 -23.69 -1.27 -20.63
CA LEU A 307 -23.84 -2.68 -20.97
C LEU A 307 -25.29 -3.16 -20.78
N ALA A 308 -25.89 -2.81 -19.62
CA ALA A 308 -27.29 -3.10 -19.35
C ALA A 308 -28.21 -2.49 -20.39
N ALA A 309 -28.04 -1.20 -20.71
CA ALA A 309 -28.82 -0.52 -21.75
C ALA A 309 -28.61 -1.18 -23.12
N GLY A 310 -27.41 -1.64 -23.44
CA GLY A 310 -27.07 -2.37 -24.66
C GLY A 310 -27.79 -3.69 -24.80
N PHE A 311 -27.92 -4.44 -23.69
CA PHE A 311 -28.68 -5.70 -23.70
C PHE A 311 -30.16 -5.48 -24.11
N PHE A 312 -30.81 -4.43 -23.56
CA PHE A 312 -32.17 -4.09 -23.92
C PHE A 312 -32.26 -3.55 -25.34
N LYS A 313 -31.29 -2.77 -25.82
CA LYS A 313 -31.28 -2.28 -27.21
C LYS A 313 -31.11 -3.40 -28.21
N ALA A 314 -30.18 -4.32 -27.95
CA ALA A 314 -29.95 -5.49 -28.80
C ALA A 314 -31.13 -6.47 -28.76
N GLY A 315 -31.69 -6.71 -27.56
CA GLY A 315 -32.87 -7.56 -27.39
C GLY A 315 -34.07 -7.04 -28.19
N ASP A 316 -34.38 -5.74 -28.09
CA ASP A 316 -35.46 -5.09 -28.87
C ASP A 316 -35.22 -5.21 -30.39
N TRP A 317 -33.97 -5.06 -30.83
CA TRP A 317 -33.62 -5.21 -32.24
C TRP A 317 -33.81 -6.66 -32.73
N ILE A 318 -33.39 -7.67 -31.95
CA ILE A 318 -33.52 -9.09 -32.28
C ILE A 318 -35.00 -9.48 -32.29
N GLU A 319 -35.78 -9.10 -31.26
CA GLU A 319 -37.21 -9.40 -31.15
C GLU A 319 -37.99 -8.87 -32.35
N LYS A 320 -37.69 -7.63 -32.78
CA LYS A 320 -38.32 -7.03 -33.97
C LYS A 320 -37.96 -7.75 -35.27
N ARG A 321 -36.76 -8.26 -35.41
CA ARG A 321 -36.27 -8.87 -36.64
C ARG A 321 -36.69 -10.34 -36.78
N THR A 322 -36.84 -11.03 -35.67
CA THR A 322 -37.18 -12.46 -35.63
C THR A 322 -38.69 -12.72 -35.52
N GLY A 323 -39.49 -11.67 -35.32
CA GLY A 323 -40.94 -11.83 -35.13
C GLY A 323 -41.30 -12.49 -33.78
N LEU A 324 -40.36 -12.59 -32.86
CA LEU A 324 -40.62 -13.11 -31.53
C LEU A 324 -41.43 -12.08 -30.72
N HIS A 325 -42.75 -12.00 -31.03
CA HIS A 325 -43.68 -11.08 -30.37
C HIS A 325 -44.17 -11.60 -29.00
N GLY A 326 -43.38 -12.42 -28.33
CA GLY A 326 -43.66 -12.90 -26.97
C GLY A 326 -43.56 -11.80 -25.90
N GLU A 327 -43.20 -12.17 -24.69
CA GLU A 327 -43.01 -11.23 -23.60
C GLU A 327 -41.93 -10.18 -23.92
N LYS A 328 -42.30 -8.92 -23.85
CA LYS A 328 -41.42 -7.78 -24.15
C LYS A 328 -40.12 -7.82 -23.34
N ASN A 329 -38.97 -7.72 -24.03
CA ASN A 329 -37.59 -7.76 -23.51
C ASN A 329 -37.10 -9.16 -23.07
N ARG A 330 -37.72 -10.26 -23.52
CA ARG A 330 -37.31 -11.62 -23.18
C ARG A 330 -35.87 -11.91 -23.60
N VAL A 331 -35.48 -11.47 -24.80
CA VAL A 331 -34.13 -11.65 -25.33
C VAL A 331 -33.09 -10.90 -24.48
N ALA A 332 -33.41 -9.66 -24.06
CA ALA A 332 -32.51 -8.89 -23.18
C ALA A 332 -32.24 -9.60 -21.85
N TRP A 333 -33.28 -10.22 -21.27
CA TRP A 333 -33.10 -11.00 -20.04
C TRP A 333 -32.28 -12.26 -20.26
N TRP A 334 -32.40 -12.93 -21.40
CA TRP A 334 -31.54 -14.07 -21.74
C TRP A 334 -30.08 -13.65 -21.88
N ILE A 335 -29.79 -12.50 -22.52
CA ILE A 335 -28.43 -11.97 -22.63
C ILE A 335 -27.85 -11.65 -21.24
N ALA A 336 -28.66 -11.02 -20.37
CA ALA A 336 -28.25 -10.70 -19.01
C ALA A 336 -27.99 -11.96 -18.16
N ALA A 337 -28.87 -12.98 -18.28
CA ALA A 337 -28.68 -14.26 -17.59
C ALA A 337 -27.41 -14.97 -18.07
N PHE A 338 -27.17 -14.98 -19.39
CA PHE A 338 -25.95 -15.57 -19.97
C PHE A 338 -24.68 -14.86 -19.47
N TYR A 339 -24.69 -13.51 -19.46
CA TYR A 339 -23.60 -12.74 -18.85
C TYR A 339 -23.37 -13.13 -17.38
N ALA A 340 -24.45 -13.20 -16.60
CA ALA A 340 -24.36 -13.53 -15.17
C ALA A 340 -23.82 -14.95 -14.95
N THR A 341 -24.25 -15.92 -15.77
CA THR A 341 -23.76 -17.30 -15.69
C THR A 341 -22.26 -17.39 -15.97
N ILE A 342 -21.77 -16.73 -17.03
CA ILE A 342 -20.34 -16.69 -17.34
C ILE A 342 -19.56 -15.99 -16.21
N SER A 343 -20.05 -14.83 -15.75
CA SER A 343 -19.42 -14.09 -14.64
C SER A 343 -19.31 -14.93 -13.38
N LEU A 344 -20.39 -15.60 -12.98
CA LEU A 344 -20.38 -16.50 -11.82
C LEU A 344 -19.45 -17.70 -12.04
N GLY A 345 -19.40 -18.25 -13.26
CA GLY A 345 -18.42 -19.27 -13.61
C GLY A 345 -16.99 -18.81 -13.39
N ILE A 346 -16.62 -17.64 -13.86
CA ILE A 346 -15.28 -17.05 -13.61
C ILE A 346 -15.03 -16.86 -12.10
N VAL A 347 -16.03 -16.34 -11.37
CA VAL A 347 -15.92 -16.14 -9.91
C VAL A 347 -15.68 -17.46 -9.18
N LEU A 348 -16.43 -18.49 -9.51
CA LEU A 348 -16.39 -19.77 -8.78
C LEU A 348 -15.19 -20.64 -9.18
N PHE A 349 -14.83 -20.69 -10.47
CA PHE A 349 -13.85 -21.63 -11.00
C PHE A 349 -12.47 -21.02 -11.28
N GLU A 350 -12.35 -19.71 -11.40
CA GLU A 350 -11.07 -19.03 -11.62
C GLU A 350 -10.69 -18.14 -10.45
N TYR A 351 -11.57 -17.22 -10.04
CA TYR A 351 -11.23 -16.22 -9.02
C TYR A 351 -11.04 -16.84 -7.64
N TYR A 352 -12.04 -17.56 -7.10
CA TYR A 352 -11.90 -18.12 -5.75
C TYR A 352 -10.78 -19.14 -5.63
N PRO A 353 -10.53 -20.06 -6.57
CA PRO A 353 -9.34 -20.92 -6.53
C PRO A 353 -8.02 -20.14 -6.57
N SER A 354 -7.93 -19.08 -7.39
CA SER A 354 -6.68 -18.29 -7.53
C SER A 354 -6.30 -17.49 -6.27
N ILE A 355 -7.27 -17.19 -5.40
CA ILE A 355 -7.04 -16.47 -4.15
C ILE A 355 -6.91 -17.39 -2.92
N GLN A 356 -7.00 -18.69 -3.09
CA GLN A 356 -6.65 -19.64 -2.06
C GLN A 356 -5.12 -19.64 -1.91
N VAL A 357 -4.60 -18.65 -1.18
CA VAL A 357 -3.21 -18.63 -0.74
C VAL A 357 -3.01 -19.84 0.18
N PRO A 358 -1.85 -20.54 0.12
CA PRO A 358 -1.50 -21.53 1.12
C PRO A 358 -1.81 -21.00 2.51
N ASP A 359 -2.48 -21.77 3.32
CA ASP A 359 -3.11 -21.36 4.57
C ASP A 359 -2.19 -20.48 5.43
N PRO A 360 -2.45 -19.17 5.56
CA PRO A 360 -1.61 -18.31 6.38
C PRO A 360 -1.81 -18.56 7.87
N THR A 361 -2.85 -19.31 8.26
CA THR A 361 -2.99 -19.81 9.63
C THR A 361 -1.87 -20.78 9.95
N PHE A 362 -1.31 -21.50 8.94
CA PHE A 362 -0.12 -22.31 9.09
C PHE A 362 1.07 -21.46 9.55
N TYR A 363 1.36 -20.36 8.86
CA TYR A 363 2.43 -19.44 9.28
C TYR A 363 2.13 -18.75 10.61
N GLN A 364 0.89 -18.31 10.87
CA GLN A 364 0.50 -17.72 12.14
C GLN A 364 0.67 -18.69 13.32
N LYS A 365 0.11 -19.90 13.19
CA LYS A 365 0.22 -20.92 14.23
C LYS A 365 1.68 -21.32 14.48
N ASN A 366 2.41 -21.61 13.41
CA ASN A 366 3.76 -22.14 13.53
C ASN A 366 4.74 -21.05 13.99
N VAL A 367 4.71 -19.86 13.40
CA VAL A 367 5.59 -18.76 13.81
C VAL A 367 5.33 -18.36 15.27
N ARG A 368 4.07 -18.22 15.68
CA ARG A 368 3.74 -17.90 17.08
C ARG A 368 4.09 -18.99 18.07
N GLN A 369 3.84 -20.26 17.73
CA GLN A 369 4.12 -21.39 18.61
C GLN A 369 5.61 -21.66 18.76
N MET A 370 6.39 -21.35 17.74
CA MET A 370 7.83 -21.62 17.70
C MET A 370 8.70 -20.44 18.10
N THR A 371 8.12 -19.24 18.23
CA THR A 371 8.86 -18.03 18.54
C THR A 371 8.57 -17.61 19.98
N SER A 372 9.60 -17.53 20.82
CA SER A 372 9.48 -16.97 22.16
C SER A 372 9.43 -15.43 22.10
N SER A 373 9.04 -14.78 23.18
CA SER A 373 8.94 -13.31 23.25
C SER A 373 10.27 -12.60 22.98
N ASN A 374 11.38 -13.28 23.24
CA ASN A 374 12.74 -12.72 23.09
C ASN A 374 13.54 -13.37 21.95
N ASP A 375 12.89 -14.06 21.01
CA ASP A 375 13.53 -14.55 19.79
C ASP A 375 13.56 -13.46 18.71
N LEU A 376 14.72 -13.24 18.10
CA LEU A 376 14.83 -12.38 16.92
C LEU A 376 14.33 -13.15 15.70
N LEU A 377 13.24 -12.66 15.11
CA LEU A 377 12.65 -13.27 13.92
C LEU A 377 13.11 -12.53 12.66
N LEU A 378 13.77 -13.26 11.76
CA LEU A 378 14.25 -12.78 10.47
C LEU A 378 13.32 -13.27 9.35
N ILE A 379 13.00 -12.41 8.40
CA ILE A 379 12.06 -12.70 7.32
C ILE A 379 12.70 -12.30 6.00
N SER A 380 12.88 -13.26 5.09
CA SER A 380 13.51 -13.03 3.80
C SER A 380 12.64 -12.25 2.81
N ASP A 381 11.32 -12.45 2.87
CA ASP A 381 10.34 -11.75 2.02
C ASP A 381 9.21 -11.19 2.88
N PRO A 382 9.37 -9.95 3.36
CA PRO A 382 8.39 -9.34 4.25
C PRO A 382 7.01 -9.13 3.60
N LYS A 383 6.92 -9.05 2.28
CA LYS A 383 5.64 -8.81 1.60
C LYS A 383 4.71 -10.03 1.65
N ASN A 384 5.29 -11.24 1.69
CA ASN A 384 4.53 -12.48 1.73
C ASN A 384 4.24 -12.97 3.15
N PHE A 385 4.88 -12.39 4.16
CA PHE A 385 4.82 -12.88 5.56
C PHE A 385 4.35 -11.80 6.55
N LEU A 386 3.23 -11.13 6.24
CA LEU A 386 2.69 -10.04 7.08
C LEU A 386 2.57 -10.44 8.56
N TYR A 387 2.01 -11.60 8.84
CA TYR A 387 1.80 -12.07 10.22
C TYR A 387 3.11 -12.38 10.96
N ALA A 388 4.07 -12.97 10.26
CA ALA A 388 5.41 -13.18 10.79
C ALA A 388 6.08 -11.83 11.11
N ARG A 389 5.86 -10.81 10.27
CA ARG A 389 6.38 -9.47 10.48
C ARG A 389 5.76 -8.76 11.70
N ILE A 390 4.45 -8.94 11.93
CA ILE A 390 3.79 -8.44 13.14
C ILE A 390 4.41 -9.12 14.38
N THR A 391 4.68 -10.43 14.31
CA THR A 391 5.36 -11.17 15.38
C THR A 391 6.79 -10.67 15.58
N ALA A 392 7.58 -10.52 14.50
CA ALA A 392 8.95 -10.02 14.54
C ALA A 392 9.04 -8.62 15.17
N ARG A 393 8.05 -7.75 14.89
CA ARG A 393 7.96 -6.43 15.52
C ARG A 393 7.80 -6.54 17.03
N LYS A 394 6.89 -7.40 17.49
CA LYS A 394 6.63 -7.59 18.93
C LYS A 394 7.85 -8.16 19.65
N THR A 395 8.47 -9.19 19.08
CA THR A 395 9.64 -9.82 19.70
C THR A 395 10.86 -8.90 19.71
N LEU A 396 11.11 -8.12 18.66
CA LEU A 396 12.22 -7.17 18.61
C LEU A 396 12.08 -6.08 19.69
N LEU A 397 10.87 -5.54 19.88
CA LEU A 397 10.62 -4.59 20.98
C LEU A 397 10.89 -5.23 22.34
N GLN A 398 10.41 -6.47 22.53
CA GLN A 398 10.59 -7.18 23.80
C GLN A 398 12.07 -7.47 24.08
N ILE A 399 12.85 -7.86 23.05
CA ILE A 399 14.30 -8.07 23.17
C ILE A 399 15.01 -6.81 23.70
N ILE A 400 14.67 -5.64 23.13
CA ILE A 400 15.29 -4.38 23.55
C ILE A 400 14.85 -4.00 24.96
N GLN A 401 13.57 -4.14 25.28
CA GLN A 401 13.01 -3.80 26.58
C GLN A 401 13.55 -4.69 27.69
N ASP A 402 13.59 -5.99 27.48
CA ASP A 402 14.06 -6.96 28.47
C ASP A 402 15.59 -7.08 28.52
N ASN A 403 16.28 -6.50 27.54
CA ASN A 403 17.73 -6.70 27.32
C ASN A 403 18.11 -8.19 27.29
N LYS A 404 17.29 -9.00 26.65
CA LYS A 404 17.44 -10.46 26.59
C LYS A 404 17.16 -10.97 25.19
N LEU A 405 18.05 -11.81 24.69
CA LEU A 405 17.88 -12.53 23.42
C LEU A 405 17.94 -14.03 23.72
N THR A 406 16.90 -14.80 23.32
CA THR A 406 16.86 -16.26 23.54
C THR A 406 17.34 -17.04 22.32
N GLY A 407 17.15 -16.53 21.14
CA GLY A 407 17.59 -17.17 19.92
C GLY A 407 17.30 -16.31 18.69
N VAL A 408 17.69 -16.80 17.51
CA VAL A 408 17.38 -16.21 16.22
C VAL A 408 16.66 -17.24 15.39
N LYS A 409 15.54 -16.85 14.80
CA LYS A 409 14.76 -17.70 13.90
C LYS A 409 14.60 -17.01 12.56
N ALA A 410 14.80 -17.75 11.48
CA ALA A 410 14.71 -17.23 10.12
C ALA A 410 13.67 -18.02 9.34
N ILE A 411 12.74 -17.32 8.70
CA ILE A 411 11.75 -17.92 7.81
C ILE A 411 12.32 -17.91 6.40
N LEU A 412 12.41 -19.10 5.80
CA LEU A 412 12.89 -19.29 4.44
C LEU A 412 11.77 -19.15 3.41
N PRO A 413 12.05 -18.62 2.21
CA PRO A 413 11.13 -18.74 1.09
C PRO A 413 10.98 -20.22 0.69
N ASN A 414 9.83 -20.58 0.11
CA ASN A 414 9.47 -21.97 -0.24
C ASN A 414 10.47 -22.72 -1.12
N SER A 415 11.38 -22.01 -1.81
CA SER A 415 12.37 -22.57 -2.75
C SER A 415 13.81 -22.48 -2.27
N ALA A 416 14.10 -21.92 -1.11
CA ALA A 416 15.48 -21.67 -0.69
C ALA A 416 16.07 -22.85 0.09
N ASN A 417 17.33 -23.17 -0.21
CA ASN A 417 18.21 -23.98 0.64
C ASN A 417 18.87 -23.08 1.68
N ILE A 418 19.38 -23.65 2.78
CA ILE A 418 20.11 -22.89 3.83
C ILE A 418 21.26 -22.07 3.22
N GLU A 419 21.96 -22.63 2.24
CA GLU A 419 23.10 -22.01 1.56
C GLU A 419 22.71 -20.80 0.70
N GLU A 420 21.46 -20.73 0.23
CA GLU A 420 20.92 -19.62 -0.57
C GLU A 420 20.35 -18.49 0.33
N TYR A 421 20.25 -18.72 1.62
CA TYR A 421 19.75 -17.69 2.52
C TYR A 421 20.78 -16.57 2.66
N GLU A 422 20.39 -15.33 2.28
CA GLU A 422 21.31 -14.17 2.21
C GLU A 422 22.13 -13.90 3.48
N ILE A 423 21.68 -14.38 4.64
CA ILE A 423 22.40 -14.27 5.91
C ILE A 423 23.67 -15.12 5.91
N PHE A 424 23.64 -16.26 5.20
CA PHE A 424 24.71 -17.25 5.21
C PHE A 424 25.51 -17.28 3.90
N THR A 425 25.23 -16.38 2.95
CA THR A 425 25.98 -16.33 1.69
C THR A 425 27.15 -15.37 1.77
N THR A 426 28.24 -15.69 1.08
CA THR A 426 29.43 -14.82 0.93
C THR A 426 29.13 -13.49 0.23
N LYS A 427 28.00 -13.38 -0.47
CA LYS A 427 27.51 -12.19 -1.16
C LYS A 427 26.44 -11.43 -0.36
N GLY A 428 26.01 -12.00 0.77
CA GLY A 428 25.05 -11.35 1.67
C GLY A 428 25.66 -10.12 2.36
N PRO A 429 24.82 -9.35 3.07
CA PRO A 429 25.27 -8.18 3.83
C PRO A 429 26.23 -8.52 4.97
N PHE A 430 26.37 -9.80 5.28
CA PHE A 430 27.26 -10.32 6.31
C PHE A 430 28.27 -11.26 5.65
N PRO A 431 29.52 -10.84 5.46
CA PRO A 431 30.53 -11.76 4.99
C PRO A 431 30.65 -12.90 6.01
N ILE A 432 30.39 -14.12 5.58
CA ILE A 432 30.85 -15.31 6.28
C ILE A 432 32.38 -15.26 6.18
N PHE A 433 33.05 -15.09 7.31
CA PHE A 433 34.48 -14.97 7.32
C PHE A 433 35.12 -16.28 6.85
N ASN A 434 36.13 -16.18 5.98
CA ASN A 434 36.92 -17.34 5.58
C ASN A 434 37.47 -18.06 6.83
N GLY A 435 37.15 -19.34 6.99
CA GLY A 435 37.58 -20.17 8.11
C GLY A 435 36.52 -20.55 9.12
N LEU A 436 35.25 -20.18 8.88
CA LEU A 436 34.15 -20.77 9.64
C LEU A 436 33.92 -22.22 9.20
N PRO A 437 33.60 -23.15 10.14
CA PRO A 437 33.13 -24.47 9.80
C PRO A 437 31.86 -24.36 8.97
N ASN A 438 31.58 -25.39 8.18
CA ASN A 438 30.35 -25.45 7.40
C ASN A 438 29.16 -25.24 8.36
N LEU A 439 28.27 -24.29 8.06
CA LEU A 439 27.15 -23.95 8.96
C LEU A 439 26.25 -25.17 9.25
N GLN A 440 26.24 -26.15 8.34
CA GLN A 440 25.52 -27.41 8.53
C GLN A 440 26.13 -28.30 9.64
N ASP A 441 27.39 -28.09 9.98
CA ASP A 441 28.10 -28.86 11.01
C ASP A 441 27.89 -28.29 12.44
N LEU A 442 27.20 -27.15 12.56
CA LEU A 442 26.94 -26.50 13.85
C LEU A 442 25.63 -27.03 14.46
N HIS A 443 25.75 -27.73 15.59
CA HIS A 443 24.58 -28.26 16.32
C HIS A 443 23.58 -27.18 16.80
N SER A 444 24.03 -25.95 16.88
CA SER A 444 23.21 -24.78 17.25
C SER A 444 22.25 -24.33 16.15
N ILE A 445 22.42 -24.84 14.93
CA ILE A 445 21.59 -24.47 13.79
C ILE A 445 20.72 -25.67 13.43
N SER A 446 19.43 -25.54 13.54
CA SER A 446 18.47 -26.54 13.12
C SER A 446 17.59 -26.04 11.98
N LEU A 447 17.41 -26.86 10.96
CA LEU A 447 16.47 -26.66 9.87
C LEU A 447 15.21 -27.49 10.09
N ASP A 448 14.08 -26.82 10.16
CA ASP A 448 12.78 -27.46 10.05
C ASP A 448 12.33 -27.35 8.58
N GLU A 449 12.53 -28.44 7.82
CA GLU A 449 12.21 -28.47 6.37
C GLU A 449 10.71 -28.38 6.12
N GLU A 450 9.88 -28.94 6.98
CA GLU A 450 8.42 -28.92 6.86
C GLU A 450 7.89 -27.49 7.03
N ARG A 451 8.48 -26.75 7.98
CA ARG A 451 8.08 -25.39 8.33
C ARG A 451 8.92 -24.32 7.64
N LYS A 452 9.92 -24.73 6.87
CA LYS A 452 10.87 -23.80 6.18
C LYS A 452 11.45 -22.76 7.13
N MET A 453 11.87 -23.21 8.32
CA MET A 453 12.40 -22.33 9.34
C MET A 453 13.75 -22.81 9.85
N ILE A 454 14.71 -21.88 9.90
CA ILE A 454 16.00 -22.09 10.57
C ILE A 454 15.88 -21.55 12.00
N SER A 455 16.29 -22.33 12.97
CA SER A 455 16.43 -21.90 14.35
C SER A 455 17.90 -21.91 14.73
N ILE A 456 18.39 -20.80 15.26
CA ILE A 456 19.73 -20.65 15.81
C ILE A 456 19.57 -20.49 17.32
N THR A 457 19.98 -21.50 18.07
CA THR A 457 19.91 -21.52 19.53
C THR A 457 21.31 -21.73 20.09
N GLY A 458 21.72 -20.92 21.06
CA GLY A 458 23.00 -21.08 21.75
C GLY A 458 22.82 -21.35 23.24
N ASN A 459 23.89 -21.68 23.92
CA ASN A 459 23.85 -22.09 25.33
C ASN A 459 23.45 -20.96 26.30
N GLU A 460 23.67 -19.71 25.97
CA GLU A 460 23.14 -18.51 26.64
C GLU A 460 23.51 -17.28 25.80
N SER A 461 22.57 -16.34 25.63
CA SER A 461 22.91 -15.05 25.05
C SER A 461 23.55 -14.16 26.12
N ILE A 462 24.78 -13.74 25.89
CA ILE A 462 25.46 -12.77 26.75
C ILE A 462 25.11 -11.37 26.22
N SER A 463 24.38 -10.58 27.01
CA SER A 463 24.21 -9.17 26.73
C SER A 463 25.51 -8.42 27.08
N VAL A 464 26.17 -7.90 26.05
CA VAL A 464 27.45 -7.20 26.18
C VAL A 464 27.27 -5.70 26.32
N LEU A 465 26.20 -5.18 25.78
CA LEU A 465 25.87 -3.76 25.82
C LEU A 465 24.38 -3.56 26.08
N SER A 466 24.06 -3.10 27.28
CA SER A 466 22.73 -2.58 27.62
C SER A 466 22.85 -1.08 27.86
N LYS A 467 22.89 -0.26 26.81
CA LYS A 467 22.98 1.19 26.97
C LYS A 467 21.77 1.88 26.41
N ASP A 468 20.96 2.38 27.32
CA ASP A 468 19.92 3.36 27.06
C ASP A 468 20.47 4.79 27.18
N PHE A 469 21.75 5.00 26.85
CA PHE A 469 22.46 6.27 27.02
C PHE A 469 22.38 6.84 28.45
N GLU A 470 22.11 6.01 29.45
CA GLU A 470 21.93 6.42 30.85
C GLU A 470 23.24 6.66 31.58
N ALA A 471 24.28 5.91 31.25
CA ALA A 471 25.62 6.13 31.80
C ALA A 471 26.37 7.22 31.02
N ASP A 472 27.31 7.91 31.67
CA ASP A 472 28.24 8.84 31.02
C ASP A 472 28.90 8.15 29.83
N SER A 473 28.36 8.42 28.66
CA SER A 473 28.72 7.73 27.44
C SER A 473 30.09 8.27 26.99
N GLN A 474 31.01 7.37 26.71
CA GLN A 474 32.28 7.68 26.08
C GLN A 474 32.13 7.95 24.58
N TRP A 475 31.03 8.57 24.20
CA TRP A 475 30.80 8.97 22.81
C TRP A 475 31.78 10.08 22.44
N GLN A 476 32.56 9.84 21.42
CA GLN A 476 33.56 10.78 20.91
C GLN A 476 33.29 11.05 19.42
N LYS A 477 33.51 12.28 19.04
CA LYS A 477 33.51 12.67 17.65
C LYS A 477 34.68 12.01 16.93
N VAL A 478 34.39 11.22 15.92
CA VAL A 478 35.39 10.53 15.09
C VAL A 478 35.73 11.36 13.86
N SER A 479 34.72 11.95 13.22
CA SER A 479 34.90 12.81 12.06
C SER A 479 33.71 13.74 11.84
N GLY A 480 33.91 14.79 11.04
CA GLY A 480 32.87 15.76 10.64
C GLY A 480 32.64 16.85 11.68
N ASN A 481 31.70 17.75 11.38
CA ASN A 481 31.31 18.87 12.24
C ASN A 481 29.86 18.74 12.66
N GLY A 482 29.57 19.06 13.92
CA GLY A 482 28.24 18.98 14.49
C GLY A 482 28.26 18.84 16.01
N GLU A 483 27.10 18.66 16.59
CA GLU A 483 26.87 18.52 18.03
C GLU A 483 26.17 17.21 18.34
N PHE A 484 26.37 16.72 19.54
CA PHE A 484 25.58 15.62 20.07
C PHE A 484 25.14 15.93 21.51
N LEU A 485 23.89 15.55 21.80
CA LEU A 485 23.25 15.88 23.07
C LEU A 485 22.55 14.64 23.62
N LYS A 486 22.69 14.44 24.91
CA LYS A 486 21.90 13.47 25.66
C LYS A 486 20.57 14.13 26.04
N LEU A 487 19.45 13.49 25.68
CA LEU A 487 18.11 14.03 25.90
C LEU A 487 17.33 13.11 26.86
N ASP A 488 16.59 13.74 27.76
CA ASP A 488 15.56 13.10 28.61
C ASP A 488 14.14 13.25 28.07
N THR A 489 14.04 14.00 26.99
CA THR A 489 12.83 14.18 26.22
C THR A 489 12.74 13.25 25.05
N HIS A 490 12.02 12.76 24.35
CA HIS A 490 12.12 11.86 23.18
C HIS A 490 12.86 10.56 23.47
N VAL A 491 12.41 9.84 24.49
CA VAL A 491 12.99 8.56 24.90
C VAL A 491 12.01 7.43 24.58
N LEU A 492 12.52 6.36 23.97
CA LEU A 492 11.75 5.15 23.65
C LEU A 492 12.02 4.05 24.70
N PHE A 493 13.27 3.91 25.11
CA PHE A 493 13.72 2.93 26.10
C PHE A 493 14.56 3.60 27.18
N GLY A 494 14.32 3.27 28.45
CA GLY A 494 15.07 3.84 29.57
C GLY A 494 14.72 5.30 29.84
N LYS A 495 15.72 6.12 30.20
CA LYS A 495 15.54 7.53 30.59
C LYS A 495 16.11 8.53 29.61
N HIS A 496 17.04 8.12 28.75
CA HIS A 496 17.75 9.03 27.86
C HIS A 496 17.93 8.46 26.45
N SER A 497 17.85 9.35 25.47
CA SER A 497 18.24 9.10 24.08
C SER A 497 19.45 9.96 23.69
N LEU A 498 20.12 9.64 22.59
CA LEU A 498 21.24 10.40 22.06
C LEU A 498 20.84 11.12 20.76
N GLU A 499 20.84 12.43 20.78
CA GLU A 499 20.68 13.25 19.58
C GLU A 499 22.03 13.52 18.92
N VAL A 500 22.08 13.35 17.60
CA VAL A 500 23.23 13.69 16.75
C VAL A 500 22.78 14.69 15.71
N ARG A 501 23.44 15.85 15.68
CA ARG A 501 23.21 16.93 14.71
C ARG A 501 24.46 17.16 13.88
N ALA A 502 24.41 16.91 12.59
CA ALA A 502 25.51 17.24 11.69
C ALA A 502 25.40 18.70 11.21
N SER A 503 26.55 19.33 10.96
CA SER A 503 26.57 20.66 10.30
C SER A 503 25.97 20.58 8.89
N SER A 504 25.60 21.74 8.34
CA SER A 504 25.03 21.81 6.96
C SER A 504 26.00 21.35 5.87
N GLU A 505 27.29 21.34 6.15
CA GLU A 505 28.34 21.10 5.16
C GLU A 505 28.98 19.71 5.26
N GLN A 506 28.97 19.09 6.43
CA GLN A 506 29.73 17.85 6.66
C GLN A 506 28.93 16.81 7.44
N ARG A 507 29.09 15.56 7.01
CA ARG A 507 28.61 14.38 7.75
C ARG A 507 29.32 14.29 9.10
N MET A 508 28.58 13.95 10.15
CA MET A 508 29.11 13.70 11.48
C MET A 508 29.14 12.20 11.81
N VAL A 509 30.22 11.75 12.39
CA VAL A 509 30.38 10.38 12.88
C VAL A 509 30.80 10.40 14.35
N LEU A 510 29.95 9.78 15.18
CA LEU A 510 30.26 9.51 16.58
C LEU A 510 30.72 8.07 16.73
N GLY A 511 31.67 7.84 17.65
CA GLY A 511 32.12 6.49 18.00
C GLY A 511 32.18 6.29 19.49
N ALA A 512 31.77 5.13 19.97
CA ALA A 512 31.96 4.72 21.35
C ALA A 512 32.58 3.33 21.40
N PRO A 513 33.68 3.13 22.19
CA PRO A 513 34.20 1.81 22.44
C PRO A 513 33.22 1.03 23.33
N VAL A 514 33.02 -0.24 23.05
CA VAL A 514 32.40 -1.18 23.99
C VAL A 514 33.50 -1.65 24.94
N ARG A 515 33.35 -1.30 26.20
CA ARG A 515 34.40 -1.65 27.20
C ARG A 515 34.51 -3.15 27.38
N GLY A 516 35.69 -3.67 27.27
CA GLY A 516 36.03 -5.08 27.50
C GLY A 516 36.82 -5.67 26.34
N ASN A 517 37.57 -6.71 26.66
CA ASN A 517 38.21 -7.58 25.68
C ASN A 517 37.42 -8.89 25.73
N PHE A 518 36.66 -9.16 24.67
CA PHE A 518 35.71 -10.25 24.62
C PHE A 518 36.34 -11.48 23.98
N PRO A 519 36.69 -12.54 24.77
CA PRO A 519 37.16 -13.78 24.22
C PRO A 519 35.97 -14.54 23.60
N ILE A 520 36.01 -14.74 22.31
CA ILE A 520 35.09 -15.61 21.58
C ILE A 520 35.81 -16.95 21.40
N VAL A 521 35.36 -17.97 22.11
CA VAL A 521 36.00 -19.30 22.10
C VAL A 521 35.53 -20.14 20.96
N LYS A 522 34.24 -20.01 20.59
CA LYS A 522 33.58 -20.67 19.46
C LYS A 522 33.02 -19.65 18.49
N PRO A 523 32.74 -20.04 17.23
CA PRO A 523 32.02 -19.15 16.34
C PRO A 523 30.77 -18.60 17.01
N SER A 524 30.58 -17.30 16.97
CA SER A 524 29.49 -16.65 17.69
C SER A 524 28.66 -15.74 16.78
N LEU A 525 27.34 -15.86 16.89
CA LEU A 525 26.40 -14.94 16.27
C LEU A 525 26.35 -13.65 17.08
N ILE A 526 26.48 -12.53 16.37
CA ILE A 526 26.37 -11.22 16.96
C ILE A 526 25.06 -10.59 16.49
N VAL A 527 24.32 -10.02 17.42
CA VAL A 527 23.08 -9.30 17.15
C VAL A 527 23.19 -7.89 17.73
N LEU A 528 23.10 -6.88 16.87
CA LEU A 528 22.98 -5.48 17.25
C LEU A 528 21.54 -5.02 17.01
N THR A 529 20.89 -4.47 18.02
CA THR A 529 19.58 -3.84 17.91
C THR A 529 19.67 -2.36 18.25
N TRP A 530 18.82 -1.54 17.64
CA TRP A 530 18.73 -0.11 17.93
C TRP A 530 17.39 0.46 17.52
N ALA A 531 17.05 1.62 18.08
CA ALA A 531 16.00 2.49 17.62
C ALA A 531 16.60 3.79 17.09
N SER A 532 16.04 4.35 16.03
CA SER A 532 16.41 5.66 15.51
C SER A 532 15.17 6.46 15.14
N LYS A 533 15.24 7.77 15.35
CA LYS A 533 14.16 8.72 15.05
C LYS A 533 14.70 9.85 14.18
N LYS A 534 13.93 10.22 13.15
CA LYS A 534 14.25 11.31 12.25
C LYS A 534 13.40 12.51 12.54
N PHE A 535 13.95 13.70 12.28
CA PHE A 535 13.22 14.97 12.41
C PHE A 535 12.79 15.54 11.06
N ASP A 536 13.36 15.08 9.96
CA ASP A 536 12.97 15.50 8.63
C ASP A 536 12.51 14.31 7.77
N ARG A 537 11.78 14.61 6.69
CA ARG A 537 11.24 13.60 5.77
C ARG A 537 12.26 13.08 4.77
N LYS A 538 13.33 13.83 4.52
CA LYS A 538 14.33 13.54 3.47
C LYS A 538 15.44 12.62 3.97
N THR A 539 15.57 12.46 5.28
CA THR A 539 16.66 11.69 5.86
C THR A 539 16.47 10.19 5.61
N ILE A 540 17.39 9.57 4.90
CA ILE A 540 17.51 8.11 4.85
C ILE A 540 17.84 7.60 6.25
N ALA A 541 17.18 6.53 6.72
CA ALA A 541 17.48 5.96 8.03
C ALA A 541 18.92 5.46 8.07
N TYR A 542 19.74 6.11 8.86
CA TYR A 542 21.11 5.68 9.06
C TYR A 542 21.17 4.50 10.02
N HIS A 543 22.09 3.62 9.73
CA HIS A 543 22.35 2.43 10.51
C HIS A 543 23.62 2.64 11.32
N PRO A 544 23.64 2.27 12.60
CA PRO A 544 24.88 2.14 13.34
C PRO A 544 25.81 1.17 12.61
N ILE A 545 27.09 1.43 12.67
CA ILE A 545 28.11 0.53 12.17
C ILE A 545 28.81 -0.08 13.39
N LEU A 546 28.78 -1.41 13.49
CA LEU A 546 29.59 -2.13 14.46
C LEU A 546 30.95 -2.47 13.84
N ILE A 547 32.01 -2.03 14.45
CA ILE A 547 33.36 -2.41 14.10
C ILE A 547 33.87 -3.37 15.17
N ALA A 548 34.21 -4.58 14.76
CA ALA A 548 34.93 -5.54 15.59
C ALA A 548 36.41 -5.60 15.16
N GLN A 549 37.31 -5.51 16.08
CA GLN A 549 38.74 -5.66 15.84
C GLN A 549 39.29 -6.83 16.66
N ALA A 550 39.99 -7.73 16.01
CA ALA A 550 40.66 -8.84 16.67
C ALA A 550 42.10 -8.97 16.17
N GLU A 551 42.99 -9.40 17.07
CA GLU A 551 44.35 -9.73 16.74
C GLU A 551 44.46 -11.23 16.40
N PHE A 552 44.86 -11.53 15.16
CA PHE A 552 45.13 -12.88 14.67
C PHE A 552 46.58 -12.93 14.20
N ASN A 553 47.37 -13.81 14.80
CA ASN A 553 48.77 -14.02 14.41
C ASN A 553 49.58 -12.71 14.29
N GLY A 554 49.42 -11.79 15.28
CA GLY A 554 50.11 -10.51 15.31
C GLY A 554 49.58 -9.46 14.31
N THR A 555 48.49 -9.75 13.61
CA THR A 555 47.84 -8.81 12.67
C THR A 555 46.46 -8.44 13.19
N ILE A 556 46.17 -7.14 13.26
CA ILE A 556 44.83 -6.65 13.62
C ILE A 556 43.92 -6.75 12.42
N GLN A 557 42.93 -7.61 12.50
CA GLN A 557 41.84 -7.69 11.51
C GLN A 557 40.66 -6.85 12.00
N THR A 558 40.10 -6.07 11.08
CA THR A 558 38.93 -5.22 11.35
C THR A 558 37.76 -5.76 10.57
N PHE A 559 36.71 -6.12 11.30
CA PHE A 559 35.44 -6.59 10.75
C PHE A 559 34.40 -5.48 10.91
N GLN A 560 33.74 -5.13 9.82
CA GLN A 560 32.70 -4.10 9.84
C GLN A 560 31.35 -4.73 9.53
N MET A 561 30.47 -4.75 10.51
CA MET A 561 29.06 -5.08 10.29
C MET A 561 28.37 -3.90 9.62
N LYS A 562 27.93 -4.11 8.40
CA LYS A 562 27.00 -3.20 7.72
C LYS A 562 25.61 -3.80 7.80
N THR A 563 24.63 -2.97 8.08
CA THR A 563 23.24 -3.39 8.01
C THR A 563 22.89 -3.62 6.55
N GLY A 564 22.57 -4.84 6.18
CA GLY A 564 22.09 -5.17 4.86
C GLY A 564 20.58 -4.95 4.70
N LYS A 565 20.10 -5.08 3.47
CA LYS A 565 18.70 -4.92 3.09
C LYS A 565 17.70 -5.89 3.75
N ILE A 566 18.17 -6.89 4.52
CA ILE A 566 17.35 -8.00 5.04
C ILE A 566 16.34 -7.54 6.09
N ASN A 567 16.62 -6.47 6.80
CA ASN A 567 15.66 -5.84 7.69
C ASN A 567 15.49 -4.37 7.27
N ASP A 568 14.84 -4.09 6.17
CA ASP A 568 14.30 -2.76 5.89
C ASP A 568 13.26 -2.43 6.96
N GLY A 569 13.81 -2.08 8.11
CA GLY A 569 13.20 -1.61 9.32
C GLY A 569 11.79 -2.13 9.55
N ILE A 570 11.63 -2.97 10.52
CA ILE A 570 10.34 -3.08 11.16
C ILE A 570 10.03 -1.65 11.62
N ASN A 571 9.22 -0.93 10.83
CA ASN A 571 8.78 0.41 11.20
C ASN A 571 7.84 0.26 12.39
N ILE A 572 8.42 0.27 13.58
CA ILE A 572 7.62 0.39 14.78
C ILE A 572 7.43 1.88 14.99
N GLN A 573 6.24 2.32 14.68
CA GLN A 573 5.82 3.67 15.00
C GLN A 573 5.33 3.66 16.43
N ILE A 574 6.07 4.29 17.32
CA ILE A 574 5.67 4.48 18.70
C ILE A 574 5.42 5.97 18.91
N LYS A 575 4.23 6.28 19.38
CA LYS A 575 3.84 7.64 19.73
C LYS A 575 4.50 8.00 21.05
N GLU A 576 5.30 9.05 21.04
CA GLU A 576 5.67 9.73 22.27
C GLU A 576 4.45 10.49 22.80
N ASN A 577 4.44 10.70 24.08
CA ASN A 577 3.42 11.37 24.92
C ASN A 577 2.38 12.21 24.15
N PRO A 578 1.06 12.02 24.35
CA PRO A 578 0.01 12.66 23.56
C PRO A 578 -0.05 14.20 23.61
N SER A 579 0.78 14.83 24.42
CA SER A 579 0.82 16.29 24.58
C SER A 579 1.77 17.03 23.63
N SER A 580 2.59 16.33 22.82
CA SER A 580 3.46 17.01 21.85
C SER A 580 2.78 17.07 20.48
N SER A 581 2.68 18.27 19.91
CA SER A 581 2.16 18.52 18.57
C SER A 581 3.03 18.00 17.42
N GLU A 582 4.19 17.45 17.73
CA GLU A 582 5.15 16.92 16.79
C GLU A 582 5.11 15.39 16.80
N THR A 583 4.53 14.78 15.79
CA THR A 583 4.46 13.34 15.60
C THR A 583 5.74 12.83 14.95
N TYR A 584 6.63 12.30 15.75
CA TYR A 584 7.85 11.69 15.28
C TYR A 584 7.79 10.17 15.41
N HIS A 585 8.38 9.46 14.44
CA HIS A 585 8.32 8.01 14.38
C HIS A 585 9.69 7.39 14.67
N TRP A 586 9.71 6.45 15.60
CA TRP A 586 10.87 5.63 15.87
C TRP A 586 10.93 4.44 14.92
N PHE A 587 12.13 4.16 14.41
CA PHE A 587 12.43 2.98 13.61
C PHE A 587 13.30 2.04 14.43
N VAL A 588 12.75 0.89 14.81
CA VAL A 588 13.50 -0.14 15.53
C VAL A 588 14.03 -1.17 14.54
N ARG A 589 15.31 -1.53 14.66
CA ARG A 589 16.04 -2.35 13.72
C ARG A 589 17.01 -3.29 14.40
N SER A 590 17.46 -4.31 13.65
CA SER A 590 18.52 -5.21 14.07
C SER A 590 19.50 -5.47 12.93
N ALA A 591 20.73 -5.81 13.31
CA ALA A 591 21.76 -6.34 12.42
C ALA A 591 22.34 -7.60 13.04
N ILE A 592 22.70 -8.57 12.22
CA ILE A 592 23.33 -9.82 12.65
C ILE A 592 24.63 -10.06 11.89
N GLY A 593 25.53 -10.79 12.50
CA GLY A 593 26.79 -11.23 11.89
C GLY A 593 27.35 -12.42 12.65
N ILE A 594 28.31 -13.12 12.05
CA ILE A 594 29.00 -14.24 12.69
C ILE A 594 30.48 -13.89 12.79
N LEU A 595 31.06 -14.06 13.98
CA LEU A 595 32.50 -13.89 14.21
C LEU A 595 33.14 -15.24 14.47
N PRO A 596 34.35 -15.47 13.91
CA PRO A 596 35.19 -16.62 14.28
C PRO A 596 35.73 -16.49 15.73
N PRO A 597 36.23 -17.58 16.29
CA PRO A 597 36.94 -17.52 17.59
C PRO A 597 38.06 -16.50 17.55
N GLY A 598 38.20 -15.75 18.65
CA GLY A 598 39.25 -14.72 18.76
C GLY A 598 39.01 -13.81 19.98
N ARG A 599 39.92 -12.87 20.22
CA ARG A 599 39.75 -11.82 21.24
C ARG A 599 39.36 -10.53 20.53
N TYR A 600 38.19 -10.01 20.84
CA TYR A 600 37.62 -8.88 20.15
C TYR A 600 37.49 -7.64 21.02
N THR A 601 37.73 -6.50 20.40
CA THR A 601 37.30 -5.19 20.88
C THR A 601 36.24 -4.65 19.91
N PHE A 602 35.23 -4.03 20.45
CA PHE A 602 34.12 -3.52 19.65
C PHE A 602 34.02 -2.00 19.74
N LYS A 603 33.66 -1.39 18.61
CA LYS A 603 33.33 0.03 18.52
C LYS A 603 32.04 0.20 17.76
N ILE A 604 31.10 0.93 18.34
CA ILE A 604 29.86 1.31 17.67
C ILE A 604 30.01 2.71 17.08
N MET A 605 29.64 2.88 15.83
CA MET A 605 29.68 4.17 15.17
C MET A 605 28.27 4.58 14.75
N LEU A 606 27.88 5.80 15.10
CA LEU A 606 26.63 6.44 14.71
C LEU A 606 26.91 7.49 13.66
N ASN A 607 26.15 7.45 12.58
CA ASN A 607 26.32 8.35 11.44
C ASN A 607 25.16 9.33 11.35
N CYS A 608 25.47 10.59 11.01
CA CYS A 608 24.48 11.61 10.68
C CYS A 608 24.98 12.42 9.48
N ASP A 609 24.24 12.46 8.38
CA ASP A 609 24.68 13.19 7.19
C ASP A 609 24.55 14.71 7.36
N ALA A 610 25.22 15.43 6.46
CA ALA A 610 25.25 16.88 6.47
C ALA A 610 23.84 17.49 6.54
N GLY A 611 23.66 18.43 7.46
CA GLY A 611 22.39 19.13 7.67
C GLY A 611 21.29 18.30 8.35
N GLN A 612 21.58 17.11 8.83
CA GLN A 612 20.58 16.22 9.42
C GLN A 612 20.64 16.16 10.93
N ARG A 613 19.53 15.69 11.52
CA ARG A 613 19.32 15.48 12.94
C ARG A 613 18.71 14.10 13.16
N ILE A 614 19.37 13.27 13.95
CA ILE A 614 18.92 11.89 14.22
C ILE A 614 19.00 11.62 15.72
N LEU A 615 17.97 10.98 16.27
CA LEU A 615 18.00 10.41 17.61
C LEU A 615 18.27 8.92 17.53
N TYR A 616 19.08 8.43 18.46
CA TYR A 616 19.35 7.02 18.65
C TYR A 616 18.95 6.61 20.07
N ASP A 617 18.41 5.38 20.18
CA ASP A 617 18.01 4.79 21.45
C ASP A 617 18.07 3.25 21.39
N GLY A 618 17.93 2.58 22.52
CA GLY A 618 17.77 1.12 22.62
C GLY A 618 18.93 0.33 21.99
N LEU A 619 20.16 0.83 22.06
CA LEU A 619 21.32 0.09 21.56
C LEU A 619 21.60 -1.13 22.43
N ARG A 620 21.49 -2.33 21.82
CA ARG A 620 21.81 -3.61 22.48
C ARG A 620 22.72 -4.43 21.60
N LEU A 621 23.71 -5.07 22.20
CA LEU A 621 24.63 -5.97 21.54
C LEU A 621 24.62 -7.31 22.27
N PHE A 622 24.28 -8.36 21.55
CA PHE A 622 24.20 -9.71 22.08
C PHE A 622 25.17 -10.63 21.34
N PHE A 623 25.68 -11.63 22.07
CA PHE A 623 26.43 -12.75 21.52
C PHE A 623 25.69 -14.06 21.79
N ILE A 624 25.61 -14.92 20.80
CA ILE A 624 25.15 -16.30 20.93
C ILE A 624 26.29 -17.19 20.47
N GLU A 625 26.88 -17.97 21.36
CA GLU A 625 27.90 -18.95 21.03
C GLU A 625 27.27 -20.09 20.24
N LEU A 626 27.82 -20.38 19.06
CA LEU A 626 27.37 -21.44 18.17
C LEU A 626 28.14 -22.73 18.56
N ALA A 627 27.40 -23.80 18.86
CA ALA A 627 27.97 -25.08 19.31
C ALA A 627 28.11 -26.08 18.18
#